data_6a0e142f48a09ec9aec8c8ce6cce0b97
#
_entry.id   6a0e142f48a09ec9aec8c8ce6cce0b97
#
_cell.length_a   1.000
_cell.length_b   1.000
_cell.length_c   1.000
_cell.angle_alpha   90.00
_cell.angle_beta   90.00
_cell.angle_gamma   90.00
#
_symmetry.space_group_name_H-M   'P 1'
#
loop_
_entity.id
_entity.type
_entity.pdbx_description
1 polymer ?
#
loop_
_entity_poly.entity_id
_entity_poly.type
_entity_poly.pdbx_seq_one_letter_code
_entity_poly.pdbx_strand_id
1 'polypeptide(L)'
;MSELKLEAKEGIDQETINSVKSLGESYKYGFTTDIDMEYAPKGLSEEIVKLISKKNDEPDWMLNWRLEAYKRWVKMDEPNWPMLNYKGIDYDDQYYYAKPKSLEKKPKSLDEVEPALLE
;
A
#
# COMPACT_ATOMS: atom_id res chain seq x y z
N MET A 1 -2.88 14.62 15.31
CA MET A 1 -1.67 14.64 14.46
C MET A 1 -0.63 15.52 15.17
N SER A 2 0.47 14.92 15.58
CA SER A 2 1.56 15.67 16.20
C SER A 2 2.36 16.35 15.09
N GLU A 3 2.31 17.68 15.05
CA GLU A 3 3.22 18.47 14.23
C GLU A 3 4.66 18.14 14.62
N LEU A 4 5.43 17.60 13.69
CA LEU A 4 6.87 17.48 13.81
C LEU A 4 7.44 18.89 13.85
N LYS A 5 7.70 19.42 15.06
CA LYS A 5 8.54 20.61 15.25
C LYS A 5 9.97 20.25 14.88
N LEU A 6 10.34 20.47 13.64
CA LEU A 6 11.74 20.54 13.21
C LEU A 6 12.30 21.89 13.69
N GLU A 7 12.92 21.88 14.86
CA GLU A 7 13.74 23.02 15.29
C GLU A 7 15.04 23.04 14.47
N ALA A 8 15.35 24.19 13.90
CA ALA A 8 16.57 24.39 13.13
C ALA A 8 17.77 24.18 14.06
N LYS A 9 18.57 23.12 13.81
CA LYS A 9 19.91 23.01 14.37
C LYS A 9 20.82 23.97 13.63
N GLU A 10 21.77 24.58 14.37
CA GLU A 10 22.79 25.48 13.79
C GLU A 10 23.44 24.85 12.54
N GLY A 11 23.33 25.53 11.40
CA GLY A 11 23.91 25.12 10.12
C GLY A 11 22.93 24.68 9.04
N ILE A 12 21.63 24.62 9.31
CA ILE A 12 20.61 24.34 8.27
C ILE A 12 19.87 25.66 7.97
N ASP A 13 19.93 26.10 6.71
CA ASP A 13 19.24 27.33 6.32
C ASP A 13 17.71 27.13 6.27
N GLN A 14 16.98 28.24 6.43
CA GLN A 14 15.53 28.22 6.48
C GLN A 14 14.91 27.78 5.12
N GLU A 15 15.63 27.96 4.02
CA GLU A 15 15.20 27.58 2.69
C GLU A 15 15.20 26.06 2.53
N THR A 16 16.21 25.38 3.07
CA THR A 16 16.26 23.92 3.12
C THR A 16 15.14 23.34 3.98
N ILE A 17 14.85 23.94 5.14
CA ILE A 17 13.74 23.51 5.99
C ILE A 17 12.39 23.66 5.29
N ASN A 18 12.17 24.76 4.61
CA ASN A 18 10.94 25.00 3.87
C ASN A 18 10.79 24.06 2.67
N SER A 19 11.89 23.74 1.97
CA SER A 19 11.92 22.76 0.88
C SER A 19 11.55 21.36 1.36
N VAL A 20 12.08 20.95 2.52
CA VAL A 20 11.72 19.64 3.11
C VAL A 20 10.27 19.60 3.58
N LYS A 21 9.73 20.69 4.15
CA LYS A 21 8.32 20.76 4.53
C LYS A 21 7.39 20.69 3.32
N SER A 22 7.74 21.38 2.23
CA SER A 22 6.94 21.36 1.00
C SER A 22 6.92 19.99 0.31
N LEU A 23 7.95 19.16 0.49
CA LEU A 23 7.97 17.78 0.02
C LEU A 23 6.95 16.87 0.73
N GLY A 24 6.55 17.23 1.95
CA GLY A 24 5.52 16.53 2.71
C GLY A 24 4.08 16.92 2.36
N GLU A 25 3.88 18.07 1.71
CA GLU A 25 2.54 18.60 1.42
C GLU A 25 2.04 18.32 -0.01
N SER A 26 2.95 18.22 -1.00
CA SER A 26 2.61 17.75 -2.35
C SER A 26 3.85 17.24 -3.08
N TYR A 27 3.72 16.07 -3.70
CA TYR A 27 4.80 15.53 -4.53
C TYR A 27 4.90 16.33 -5.83
N LYS A 28 5.96 17.13 -5.97
CA LYS A 28 6.16 18.09 -7.06
C LYS A 28 6.20 17.47 -8.46
N TYR A 29 6.59 16.19 -8.58
CA TYR A 29 6.83 15.50 -9.85
C TYR A 29 5.90 14.31 -10.07
N GLY A 30 4.82 14.19 -9.32
CA GLY A 30 3.85 13.13 -9.46
C GLY A 30 2.42 13.70 -9.37
N PHE A 31 1.49 12.89 -9.78
CA PHE A 31 0.08 13.13 -9.57
C PHE A 31 -0.50 12.07 -8.64
N THR A 32 -1.41 12.46 -7.79
CA THR A 32 -2.24 11.56 -7.00
C THR A 32 -3.63 11.59 -7.59
N THR A 33 -4.15 10.44 -8.02
CA THR A 33 -5.54 10.30 -8.44
C THR A 33 -6.32 9.64 -7.32
N ASP A 34 -7.50 10.16 -7.03
CA ASP A 34 -8.46 9.51 -6.14
C ASP A 34 -9.22 8.43 -6.94
N ILE A 35 -8.60 7.25 -7.03
CA ILE A 35 -9.17 6.11 -7.75
C ILE A 35 -9.98 5.28 -6.76
N ASP A 36 -11.24 5.03 -7.11
CA ASP A 36 -12.12 4.14 -6.37
C ASP A 36 -11.56 2.71 -6.38
N MET A 37 -11.21 2.20 -5.21
CA MET A 37 -10.58 0.90 -5.02
C MET A 37 -11.55 -0.10 -4.39
N GLU A 38 -11.55 -1.33 -4.88
CA GLU A 38 -12.14 -2.48 -4.20
C GLU A 38 -11.08 -3.10 -3.28
N TYR A 39 -11.40 -3.23 -2.00
CA TYR A 39 -10.53 -3.86 -1.00
C TYR A 39 -11.10 -5.19 -0.55
N ALA A 40 -10.23 -6.17 -0.34
CA ALA A 40 -10.59 -7.33 0.46
C ALA A 40 -10.70 -6.93 1.95
N PRO A 41 -11.39 -7.71 2.79
CA PRO A 41 -11.36 -7.50 4.23
C PRO A 41 -9.93 -7.46 4.77
N LYS A 42 -9.71 -6.69 5.85
CA LYS A 42 -8.42 -6.61 6.53
C LYS A 42 -8.03 -7.97 7.13
N GLY A 43 -6.75 -8.16 7.29
CA GLY A 43 -6.15 -9.37 7.84
C GLY A 43 -5.83 -10.43 6.80
N LEU A 44 -4.90 -11.32 7.14
CA LEU A 44 -4.51 -12.44 6.30
C LEU A 44 -5.01 -13.74 6.91
N SER A 45 -5.85 -14.45 6.15
CA SER A 45 -6.41 -15.75 6.52
C SER A 45 -6.41 -16.68 5.31
N GLU A 46 -6.66 -17.98 5.53
CA GLU A 46 -6.85 -18.92 4.40
C GLU A 46 -7.97 -18.48 3.45
N GLU A 47 -9.03 -17.85 3.98
CA GLU A 47 -10.14 -17.34 3.19
C GLU A 47 -9.70 -16.19 2.30
N ILE A 48 -8.90 -15.26 2.82
CA ILE A 48 -8.34 -14.15 2.04
C ILE A 48 -7.38 -14.68 0.95
N VAL A 49 -6.54 -15.67 1.26
CA VAL A 49 -5.66 -16.31 0.26
C VAL A 49 -6.48 -16.94 -0.85
N LYS A 50 -7.56 -17.66 -0.54
CA LYS A 50 -8.48 -18.26 -1.52
C LYS A 50 -9.19 -17.19 -2.35
N LEU A 51 -9.62 -16.09 -1.72
CA LEU A 51 -10.27 -14.97 -2.39
C LEU A 51 -9.32 -14.31 -3.39
N ILE A 52 -8.06 -14.06 -3.01
CA ILE A 52 -7.05 -13.48 -3.90
C ILE A 52 -6.80 -14.39 -5.10
N SER A 53 -6.61 -15.68 -4.87
CA SER A 53 -6.37 -16.65 -5.92
C SER A 53 -7.55 -16.73 -6.90
N LYS A 54 -8.78 -16.71 -6.39
CA LYS A 54 -10.00 -16.68 -7.21
C LYS A 54 -10.12 -15.38 -8.02
N LYS A 55 -9.82 -14.23 -7.41
CA LYS A 55 -9.87 -12.92 -8.09
C LYS A 55 -8.84 -12.81 -9.22
N ASN A 56 -7.71 -13.49 -9.09
CA ASN A 56 -6.63 -13.52 -10.08
C ASN A 56 -6.78 -14.67 -11.08
N ASP A 57 -7.83 -15.48 -10.97
CA ASP A 57 -8.07 -16.66 -11.82
C ASP A 57 -6.85 -17.61 -11.87
N GLU A 58 -6.28 -17.87 -10.69
CA GLU A 58 -5.08 -18.69 -10.53
C GLU A 58 -5.42 -20.19 -10.61
N PRO A 59 -4.53 -21.02 -11.17
CA PRO A 59 -4.71 -22.47 -11.18
C PRO A 59 -4.58 -23.08 -9.78
N ASP A 60 -5.21 -24.24 -9.56
CA ASP A 60 -5.27 -24.92 -8.26
C ASP A 60 -3.90 -25.18 -7.63
N TRP A 61 -2.88 -25.48 -8.44
CA TRP A 61 -1.54 -25.70 -7.89
C TRP A 61 -0.95 -24.42 -7.26
N MET A 62 -1.26 -23.25 -7.79
CA MET A 62 -0.81 -21.96 -7.26
C MET A 62 -1.53 -21.67 -5.94
N LEU A 63 -2.84 -21.91 -5.86
CA LEU A 63 -3.59 -21.79 -4.62
C LEU A 63 -3.02 -22.69 -3.53
N ASN A 64 -2.75 -23.97 -3.85
CA ASN A 64 -2.16 -24.90 -2.90
C ASN A 64 -0.79 -24.43 -2.41
N TRP A 65 0.05 -23.94 -3.29
CA TRP A 65 1.36 -23.39 -2.93
C TRP A 65 1.22 -22.16 -2.00
N ARG A 66 0.27 -21.26 -2.27
CA ARG A 66 -0.02 -20.10 -1.41
C ARG A 66 -0.49 -20.50 -0.02
N LEU A 67 -1.36 -21.50 0.07
CA LEU A 67 -1.86 -22.01 1.34
C LEU A 67 -0.74 -22.67 2.17
N GLU A 68 0.18 -23.40 1.53
CA GLU A 68 1.37 -23.93 2.18
C GLU A 68 2.29 -22.81 2.68
N ALA A 69 2.52 -21.77 1.86
CA ALA A 69 3.30 -20.62 2.27
C ALA A 69 2.67 -19.90 3.46
N TYR A 70 1.35 -19.70 3.44
CA TYR A 70 0.60 -19.10 4.55
C TYR A 70 0.75 -19.89 5.85
N LYS A 71 0.63 -21.23 5.80
CA LYS A 71 0.83 -22.10 6.98
C LYS A 71 2.24 -22.03 7.56
N ARG A 72 3.25 -21.80 6.70
CA ARG A 72 4.63 -21.57 7.16
C ARG A 72 4.75 -20.20 7.81
N TRP A 73 4.21 -19.17 7.15
CA TRP A 73 4.26 -17.79 7.64
C TRP A 73 3.64 -17.64 9.04
N VAL A 74 2.49 -18.25 9.31
CA VAL A 74 1.82 -18.21 10.62
C VAL A 74 2.70 -18.78 11.76
N LYS A 75 3.66 -19.64 11.42
CA LYS A 75 4.59 -20.27 12.39
C LYS A 75 5.91 -19.53 12.53
N MET A 76 6.13 -18.48 11.73
CA MET A 76 7.37 -17.70 11.76
C MET A 76 7.26 -16.59 12.81
N ASP A 77 8.35 -16.37 13.52
CA ASP A 77 8.52 -15.24 14.40
C ASP A 77 9.23 -14.12 13.65
N GLU A 78 8.91 -12.86 14.01
CA GLU A 78 9.64 -11.72 13.48
C GLU A 78 11.11 -11.77 13.90
N PRO A 79 12.05 -11.43 12.99
CA PRO A 79 13.46 -11.40 13.34
C PRO A 79 13.76 -10.27 14.33
N ASN A 80 14.46 -10.61 15.41
CA ASN A 80 14.84 -9.68 16.49
C ASN A 80 16.33 -9.27 16.48
N TRP A 81 17.11 -9.84 15.57
CA TRP A 81 18.55 -9.61 15.45
C TRP A 81 18.95 -8.18 14.98
N PRO A 82 18.11 -7.39 14.24
CA PRO A 82 18.54 -6.08 13.75
C PRO A 82 18.71 -5.01 14.85
N MET A 83 18.41 -5.29 16.11
CA MET A 83 18.49 -4.33 17.23
C MET A 83 17.71 -3.03 16.96
N LEU A 84 16.65 -3.09 16.14
CA LEU A 84 15.78 -1.99 15.84
C LEU A 84 14.69 -1.87 16.90
N ASN A 85 14.43 -0.64 17.33
CA ASN A 85 13.32 -0.34 18.25
C ASN A 85 12.18 0.29 17.46
N TYR A 86 11.22 -0.52 17.02
CA TYR A 86 10.02 -0.08 16.33
C TYR A 86 8.78 -0.71 16.97
N LYS A 87 7.64 -0.07 16.78
CA LYS A 87 6.36 -0.64 17.20
C LYS A 87 6.06 -1.87 16.34
N GLY A 88 5.72 -2.98 16.98
CA GLY A 88 5.34 -4.21 16.26
C GLY A 88 4.28 -3.95 15.18
N ILE A 89 4.38 -4.68 14.08
CA ILE A 89 3.46 -4.59 12.96
C ILE A 89 2.19 -5.36 13.30
N ASP A 90 1.04 -4.70 13.16
CA ASP A 90 -0.26 -5.37 13.24
C ASP A 90 -0.62 -5.90 11.85
N TYR A 91 -0.40 -7.19 11.65
CA TYR A 91 -0.68 -7.84 10.37
C TYR A 91 -2.19 -8.01 10.11
N ASP A 92 -3.03 -7.97 11.13
CA ASP A 92 -4.47 -8.06 10.98
C ASP A 92 -5.12 -6.74 10.58
N ASP A 93 -4.44 -5.62 10.80
CA ASP A 93 -4.90 -4.29 10.38
C ASP A 93 -4.40 -3.86 8.99
N GLN A 94 -4.02 -4.81 8.13
CA GLN A 94 -3.53 -4.55 6.78
C GLN A 94 -4.49 -5.08 5.72
N TYR A 95 -4.54 -4.38 4.57
CA TYR A 95 -5.22 -4.87 3.36
C TYR A 95 -4.22 -5.65 2.50
N TYR A 96 -4.54 -6.90 2.20
CA TYR A 96 -3.67 -7.78 1.39
C TYR A 96 -4.07 -7.84 -0.08
N TYR A 97 -5.21 -7.24 -0.44
CA TYR A 97 -5.67 -7.13 -1.81
C TYR A 97 -6.42 -5.83 -2.02
N ALA A 98 -6.06 -5.12 -3.08
CA ALA A 98 -6.76 -3.95 -3.57
C ALA A 98 -6.76 -3.96 -5.11
N LYS A 99 -7.87 -3.62 -5.73
CA LYS A 99 -8.03 -3.51 -7.17
C LYS A 99 -8.80 -2.25 -7.53
N PRO A 100 -8.36 -1.45 -8.51
CA PRO A 100 -9.14 -0.34 -9.04
C PRO A 100 -10.46 -0.82 -9.65
N LYS A 101 -11.58 -0.22 -9.27
CA LYS A 101 -12.91 -0.55 -9.83
C LYS A 101 -13.01 -0.22 -11.32
N SER A 102 -12.28 0.79 -11.77
CA SER A 102 -12.27 1.25 -13.16
C SER A 102 -11.72 0.24 -14.16
N LEU A 103 -10.94 -0.76 -13.71
CA LEU A 103 -10.42 -1.82 -14.59
C LEU A 103 -11.48 -2.81 -15.11
N GLU A 104 -12.70 -2.78 -14.54
CA GLU A 104 -13.81 -3.64 -15.01
C GLU A 104 -14.45 -3.12 -16.31
N LYS A 105 -14.35 -1.81 -16.55
CA LYS A 105 -14.82 -1.18 -17.78
C LYS A 105 -13.63 -0.54 -18.47
N LYS A 106 -12.98 -1.27 -19.39
CA LYS A 106 -11.95 -0.67 -20.23
C LYS A 106 -12.60 0.43 -21.08
N PRO A 107 -12.17 1.69 -20.96
CA PRO A 107 -12.68 2.78 -21.77
C PRO A 107 -12.41 2.47 -23.26
N LYS A 108 -13.38 2.68 -24.10
CA LYS A 108 -13.28 2.44 -25.57
C LYS A 108 -12.74 3.68 -26.29
N SER A 109 -12.83 4.84 -25.67
CA SER A 109 -12.33 6.11 -26.21
C SER A 109 -11.73 6.96 -25.08
N LEU A 110 -10.95 7.99 -25.44
CA LEU A 110 -10.40 8.95 -24.50
C LEU A 110 -11.50 9.78 -23.77
N ASP A 111 -12.66 9.93 -24.41
CA ASP A 111 -13.79 10.66 -23.83
C ASP A 111 -14.44 9.95 -22.64
N GLU A 112 -14.20 8.62 -22.51
CA GLU A 112 -14.69 7.80 -21.39
C GLU A 112 -13.68 7.73 -20.25
N VAL A 113 -12.51 8.31 -20.43
CA VAL A 113 -11.46 8.36 -19.40
C VAL A 113 -11.74 9.51 -18.44
N GLU A 114 -11.54 9.28 -17.15
CA GLU A 114 -11.70 10.31 -16.13
C GLU A 114 -10.79 11.51 -16.44
N PRO A 115 -11.34 12.75 -16.42
CA PRO A 115 -10.57 13.96 -16.77
C PRO A 115 -9.27 14.11 -15.96
N ALA A 116 -9.26 13.68 -14.69
CA ALA A 116 -8.09 13.71 -13.83
C ALA A 116 -6.93 12.79 -14.29
N LEU A 117 -7.18 11.87 -15.23
CA LEU A 117 -6.16 10.98 -15.81
C LEU A 117 -5.65 11.49 -17.17
N LEU A 118 -6.25 12.57 -17.70
CA LEU A 118 -5.91 13.14 -19.01
C LEU A 118 -4.99 14.37 -18.89
N GLU A 119 -4.77 14.89 -17.66
CA GLU A 119 -3.82 15.97 -17.33
C GLU A 119 -2.43 15.39 -17.07
#